data_a4d23da4466f753981ca8ab91b3ad30d
#
_entry.id   a4d23da4466f753981ca8ab91b3ad30d
#
_cell.length_a   1.000
_cell.length_b   1.000
_cell.length_c   1.000
_cell.angle_alpha   90.00
_cell.angle_beta   90.00
_cell.angle_gamma   90.00
#
_symmetry.space_group_name_H-M   'P 1'
#
loop_
_entity.id
_entity.type
_entity.pdbx_description
1 polymer ?
#
loop_
_entity_poly.entity_id
_entity_poly.type
_entity_poly.pdbx_seq_one_letter_code
_entity_poly.pdbx_strand_id
1 'polypeptide(L)'
;MRKILTIAGSDSGGGAGIQADIKTISAHKMFAMSAITALTAQNSRGVFGVMDVSPDFVEAQLDAIFSDIFPDAVKIGMISNEGVAEAIAKSLSKHGAKNVVLDPVMVATSGGILMKQSALHALKYELAPAADIITPNVREAEVLAEMKISSLADMRAAAVKISQFFGGAILIKGGDLTAASAACGAAEAGAAEMNTARNFKAFGHETGENGACENSAGSTEGANFADENFTSEGVNLTASAEPLFERNLSAAPLDDGFKPSGEGVDLRNLAVDILYENGKFYEFFAPKISTRNTHGTGCTLSSAIACALAAGLSLPAAVAHAKGFVRRALGWSEQIGHGCGAIDHYFTVQDPFGTDFNGSCADEIKIISRD
;
A
#
# COMPACT_ATOMS: atom_id res chain seq x y z
N MET A 1 -10.94 -10.02 15.14
CA MET A 1 -10.65 -9.39 13.84
C MET A 1 -9.22 -8.89 13.86
N ARG A 2 -8.43 -9.15 12.82
CA ARG A 2 -7.06 -8.62 12.69
C ARG A 2 -7.10 -7.11 12.39
N LYS A 3 -6.13 -6.38 12.91
CA LYS A 3 -6.06 -4.92 12.87
C LYS A 3 -4.78 -4.50 12.15
N ILE A 4 -4.90 -3.74 11.09
CA ILE A 4 -3.77 -3.30 10.28
C ILE A 4 -3.70 -1.78 10.32
N LEU A 5 -2.51 -1.27 10.60
CA LEU A 5 -2.22 0.16 10.55
C LEU A 5 -1.55 0.50 9.22
N THR A 6 -2.12 1.44 8.47
CA THR A 6 -1.38 2.09 7.38
C THR A 6 -0.85 3.44 7.82
N ILE A 7 0.41 3.72 7.50
CA ILE A 7 1.11 4.98 7.75
C ILE A 7 1.54 5.51 6.38
N ALA A 8 0.78 6.44 5.81
CA ALA A 8 1.02 6.90 4.43
C ALA A 8 0.38 8.25 4.14
N GLY A 9 0.69 8.81 2.99
CA GLY A 9 0.01 9.97 2.44
C GLY A 9 -1.41 9.66 1.99
N SER A 10 -2.27 10.66 2.00
CA SER A 10 -3.66 10.59 1.53
C SER A 10 -3.74 11.01 0.06
N ASP A 11 -4.23 10.14 -0.81
CA ASP A 11 -4.54 10.42 -2.21
C ASP A 11 -6.00 10.85 -2.36
N SER A 12 -6.23 12.14 -2.64
CA SER A 12 -7.60 12.67 -2.82
C SER A 12 -8.35 12.05 -4.01
N GLY A 13 -7.62 11.47 -4.99
CA GLY A 13 -8.20 10.72 -6.09
C GLY A 13 -8.65 9.30 -5.70
N GLY A 14 -8.27 8.83 -4.52
CA GLY A 14 -8.72 7.56 -3.95
C GLY A 14 -8.05 6.32 -4.52
N GLY A 15 -7.06 6.46 -5.42
CA GLY A 15 -6.45 5.34 -6.14
C GLY A 15 -5.21 4.76 -5.47
N ALA A 16 -4.53 5.52 -4.61
CA ALA A 16 -3.31 5.12 -3.92
C ALA A 16 -3.32 5.56 -2.45
N GLY A 17 -2.16 5.55 -1.79
CA GLY A 17 -2.00 5.99 -0.42
C GLY A 17 -2.91 5.27 0.56
N ILE A 18 -3.29 5.94 1.66
CA ILE A 18 -4.16 5.34 2.67
C ILE A 18 -5.50 4.86 2.11
N GLN A 19 -6.01 5.47 1.04
CA GLN A 19 -7.28 5.07 0.43
C GLN A 19 -7.18 3.68 -0.21
N ALA A 20 -6.13 3.41 -0.98
CA ALA A 20 -5.87 2.08 -1.52
C ALA A 20 -5.58 1.07 -0.41
N ASP A 21 -4.83 1.47 0.61
CA ASP A 21 -4.49 0.62 1.75
C ASP A 21 -5.75 0.20 2.53
N ILE A 22 -6.61 1.15 2.90
CA ILE A 22 -7.88 0.89 3.61
C ILE A 22 -8.79 -0.02 2.78
N LYS A 23 -8.93 0.24 1.47
CA LYS A 23 -9.72 -0.62 0.57
C LYS A 23 -9.16 -2.04 0.54
N THR A 24 -7.84 -2.18 0.43
CA THR A 24 -7.16 -3.49 0.45
C THR A 24 -7.40 -4.23 1.76
N ILE A 25 -7.19 -3.57 2.89
CA ILE A 25 -7.37 -4.15 4.22
C ILE A 25 -8.83 -4.56 4.44
N SER A 26 -9.78 -3.72 4.02
CA SER A 26 -11.22 -3.99 4.11
C SER A 26 -11.63 -5.17 3.21
N ALA A 27 -11.06 -5.27 2.00
CA ALA A 27 -11.27 -6.41 1.10
C ALA A 27 -10.76 -7.74 1.71
N HIS A 28 -9.75 -7.68 2.58
CA HIS A 28 -9.29 -8.82 3.38
C HIS A 28 -10.12 -9.06 4.65
N LYS A 29 -11.22 -8.32 4.86
CA LYS A 29 -12.10 -8.41 6.04
C LYS A 29 -11.37 -8.15 7.35
N MET A 30 -10.39 -7.25 7.33
CA MET A 30 -9.61 -6.81 8.48
C MET A 30 -9.96 -5.37 8.86
N PHE A 31 -9.66 -4.98 10.10
CA PHE A 31 -9.89 -3.63 10.59
C PHE A 31 -8.74 -2.72 10.16
N ALA A 32 -9.05 -1.67 9.41
CA ALA A 32 -8.07 -0.71 8.91
C ALA A 32 -7.98 0.51 9.84
N MET A 33 -6.78 0.85 10.24
CA MET A 33 -6.43 2.10 10.94
C MET A 33 -5.45 2.89 10.08
N SER A 34 -5.39 4.22 10.26
CA SER A 34 -4.48 5.05 9.47
C SER A 34 -3.83 6.16 10.29
N ALA A 35 -2.52 6.37 10.05
CA ALA A 35 -1.80 7.58 10.41
C ALA A 35 -1.37 8.30 9.12
N ILE A 36 -1.77 9.56 8.97
CA ILE A 36 -1.55 10.32 7.73
C ILE A 36 -0.25 11.09 7.81
N THR A 37 0.63 10.89 6.83
CA THR A 37 1.94 11.56 6.74
C THR A 37 1.91 12.82 5.88
N ALA A 38 1.02 12.88 4.90
CA ALA A 38 0.81 14.03 4.03
C ALA A 38 -0.58 14.00 3.40
N LEU A 39 -1.09 15.15 3.00
CA LEU A 39 -2.28 15.28 2.14
C LEU A 39 -1.83 15.64 0.73
N THR A 40 -2.41 15.03 -0.29
CA THR A 40 -2.15 15.41 -1.67
C THR A 40 -3.41 15.95 -2.34
N ALA A 41 -3.23 17.01 -3.14
CA ALA A 41 -4.17 17.40 -4.17
C ALA A 41 -3.82 16.61 -5.42
N GLN A 42 -4.48 15.47 -5.62
CA GLN A 42 -4.11 14.48 -6.62
C GLN A 42 -5.34 13.91 -7.33
N ASN A 43 -5.18 13.54 -8.59
CA ASN A 43 -6.15 12.76 -9.35
C ASN A 43 -5.43 11.82 -10.33
N SER A 44 -6.17 11.15 -11.23
CA SER A 44 -5.62 10.21 -12.21
C SER A 44 -4.59 10.82 -13.19
N ARG A 45 -4.52 12.14 -13.31
CA ARG A 45 -3.61 12.85 -14.22
C ARG A 45 -2.31 13.27 -13.54
N GLY A 46 -2.28 13.46 -12.20
CA GLY A 46 -1.08 13.89 -11.50
C GLY A 46 -1.29 14.37 -10.08
N VAL A 47 -0.18 14.75 -9.47
CA VAL A 47 -0.09 15.39 -8.15
C VAL A 47 0.08 16.90 -8.36
N PHE A 48 -0.86 17.70 -7.86
CA PHE A 48 -0.90 19.16 -8.03
C PHE A 48 -0.45 19.91 -6.78
N GLY A 49 -0.45 19.22 -5.62
CA GLY A 49 0.00 19.81 -4.37
C GLY A 49 0.21 18.75 -3.31
N VAL A 50 1.12 19.01 -2.39
CA VAL A 50 1.41 18.16 -1.23
C VAL A 50 1.48 19.05 0.00
N MET A 51 0.78 18.65 1.06
CA MET A 51 0.85 19.28 2.37
C MET A 51 1.33 18.23 3.37
N ASP A 52 2.53 18.43 3.89
CA ASP A 52 3.12 17.53 4.88
C ASP A 52 2.39 17.67 6.23
N VAL A 53 2.17 16.55 6.90
CA VAL A 53 1.79 16.52 8.32
C VAL A 53 3.07 16.67 9.14
N SER A 54 3.03 17.44 10.23
CA SER A 54 4.21 17.61 11.08
C SER A 54 4.63 16.32 11.74
N PRO A 55 5.95 16.08 11.95
CA PRO A 55 6.45 14.89 12.65
C PRO A 55 5.80 14.66 14.01
N ASP A 56 5.62 15.72 14.80
CA ASP A 56 4.97 15.64 16.11
C ASP A 56 3.53 15.16 16.03
N PHE A 57 2.79 15.59 14.98
CA PHE A 57 1.41 15.15 14.81
C PHE A 57 1.33 13.72 14.26
N VAL A 58 2.30 13.28 13.47
CA VAL A 58 2.43 11.87 13.07
C VAL A 58 2.72 11.01 14.30
N GLU A 59 3.65 11.39 15.18
CA GLU A 59 3.91 10.70 16.45
C GLU A 59 2.65 10.64 17.31
N ALA A 60 1.89 11.74 17.42
CA ALA A 60 0.64 11.77 18.18
C ALA A 60 -0.44 10.82 17.63
N GLN A 61 -0.59 10.72 16.30
CA GLN A 61 -1.49 9.75 15.68
C GLN A 61 -1.08 8.31 16.02
N LEU A 62 0.22 8.02 15.96
CA LEU A 62 0.76 6.69 16.26
C LEU A 62 0.57 6.35 17.74
N ASP A 63 0.90 7.25 18.65
CA ASP A 63 0.70 7.04 20.09
C ASP A 63 -0.78 6.81 20.45
N ALA A 64 -1.70 7.55 19.82
CA ALA A 64 -3.13 7.35 20.01
C ALA A 64 -3.59 5.95 19.58
N ILE A 65 -3.08 5.45 18.43
CA ILE A 65 -3.42 4.12 17.94
C ILE A 65 -2.78 3.03 18.81
N PHE A 66 -1.48 3.08 19.02
CA PHE A 66 -0.77 2.03 19.76
C PHE A 66 -1.19 1.91 21.22
N SER A 67 -1.67 3.01 21.85
CA SER A 67 -2.13 2.98 23.24
C SER A 67 -3.51 2.35 23.42
N ASP A 68 -4.33 2.21 22.37
CA ASP A 68 -5.69 1.68 22.44
C ASP A 68 -5.87 0.44 21.54
N ILE A 69 -5.62 0.58 20.24
CA ILE A 69 -5.87 -0.48 19.26
C ILE A 69 -4.54 -0.97 18.66
N PHE A 70 -3.82 -1.82 19.40
CA PHE A 70 -2.51 -2.31 18.97
C PHE A 70 -2.63 -3.09 17.64
N PRO A 71 -1.90 -2.71 16.55
CA PRO A 71 -1.97 -3.36 15.25
C PRO A 71 -1.30 -4.74 15.23
N ASP A 72 -1.87 -5.68 14.45
CA ASP A 72 -1.27 -7.00 14.18
C ASP A 72 -0.22 -6.93 13.06
N ALA A 73 -0.30 -5.90 12.19
CA ALA A 73 0.71 -5.55 11.19
C ALA A 73 0.65 -4.06 10.86
N VAL A 74 1.74 -3.54 10.31
CA VAL A 74 1.89 -2.15 9.89
C VAL A 74 2.33 -2.11 8.45
N LYS A 75 1.67 -1.28 7.62
CA LYS A 75 2.14 -0.94 6.29
C LYS A 75 2.58 0.52 6.28
N ILE A 76 3.76 0.80 5.76
CA ILE A 76 4.28 2.16 5.60
C ILE A 76 4.37 2.44 4.10
N GLY A 77 3.83 3.60 3.67
CA GLY A 77 3.87 4.05 2.28
C GLY A 77 4.64 5.35 2.12
N MET A 78 4.03 6.32 1.44
CA MET A 78 4.66 7.61 1.15
C MET A 78 5.10 8.35 2.42
N ILE A 79 6.38 8.74 2.44
CA ILE A 79 7.01 9.61 3.44
C ILE A 79 7.68 10.75 2.70
N SER A 80 7.31 11.98 3.01
CA SER A 80 7.73 13.17 2.27
C SER A 80 9.04 13.78 2.77
N ASN A 81 9.34 13.62 4.07
CA ASN A 81 10.48 14.29 4.71
C ASN A 81 11.14 13.44 5.81
N GLU A 82 12.35 13.83 6.17
CA GLU A 82 13.22 13.17 7.14
C GLU A 82 12.59 13.07 8.53
N GLY A 83 12.07 14.18 9.06
CA GLY A 83 11.52 14.19 10.42
C GLY A 83 10.30 13.26 10.60
N VAL A 84 9.49 13.09 9.55
CA VAL A 84 8.38 12.10 9.56
C VAL A 84 8.93 10.67 9.58
N ALA A 85 9.99 10.38 8.82
CA ALA A 85 10.62 9.06 8.81
C ALA A 85 11.18 8.70 10.21
N GLU A 86 11.88 9.64 10.84
CA GLU A 86 12.41 9.49 12.20
C GLU A 86 11.30 9.29 13.25
N ALA A 87 10.23 10.10 13.19
CA ALA A 87 9.10 9.99 14.09
C ALA A 87 8.42 8.61 13.99
N ILE A 88 8.26 8.10 12.78
CA ILE A 88 7.70 6.75 12.55
C ILE A 88 8.64 5.69 13.12
N ALA A 89 9.93 5.72 12.78
CA ALA A 89 10.91 4.74 13.26
C ALA A 89 10.97 4.68 14.79
N LYS A 90 11.00 5.86 15.44
CA LYS A 90 10.96 6.00 16.90
C LYS A 90 9.69 5.39 17.49
N SER A 91 8.52 5.68 16.91
CA SER A 91 7.24 5.18 17.41
C SER A 91 7.12 3.65 17.23
N LEU A 92 7.53 3.09 16.09
CA LEU A 92 7.54 1.65 15.85
C LEU A 92 8.41 0.91 16.88
N SER A 93 9.63 1.43 17.12
CA SER A 93 10.55 0.88 18.12
C SER A 93 10.00 1.00 19.55
N LYS A 94 9.47 2.18 19.92
CA LYS A 94 8.86 2.46 21.23
C LYS A 94 7.75 1.48 21.57
N HIS A 95 6.90 1.17 20.61
CA HIS A 95 5.73 0.32 20.81
C HIS A 95 5.96 -1.16 20.45
N GLY A 96 7.11 -1.52 19.90
CA GLY A 96 7.43 -2.91 19.54
C GLY A 96 6.53 -3.43 18.42
N ALA A 97 6.30 -2.62 17.39
CA ALA A 97 5.51 -2.99 16.21
C ALA A 97 6.09 -4.23 15.51
N LYS A 98 5.21 -5.05 14.93
CA LYS A 98 5.58 -6.31 14.25
C LYS A 98 4.90 -6.37 12.89
N ASN A 99 5.41 -7.25 12.01
CA ASN A 99 4.90 -7.42 10.66
C ASN A 99 4.88 -6.08 9.90
N VAL A 100 6.00 -5.36 9.96
CA VAL A 100 6.14 -4.03 9.36
C VAL A 100 6.55 -4.16 7.90
N VAL A 101 5.69 -3.72 7.00
CA VAL A 101 5.90 -3.72 5.54
C VAL A 101 6.16 -2.28 5.09
N LEU A 102 7.36 -2.00 4.61
CA LEU A 102 7.75 -0.68 4.09
C LEU A 102 7.73 -0.67 2.56
N ASP A 103 6.81 0.09 1.97
CA ASP A 103 6.84 0.43 0.54
C ASP A 103 7.59 1.76 0.37
N PRO A 104 8.83 1.75 -0.17
CA PRO A 104 9.69 2.93 -0.21
C PRO A 104 9.32 3.87 -1.36
N VAL A 105 8.10 4.41 -1.33
CA VAL A 105 7.52 5.21 -2.41
C VAL A 105 8.30 6.50 -2.61
N MET A 106 9.01 6.63 -3.73
CA MET A 106 9.81 7.81 -4.08
C MET A 106 9.11 8.71 -5.09
N VAL A 107 8.35 8.10 -6.02
CA VAL A 107 7.68 8.78 -7.13
C VAL A 107 6.26 8.24 -7.28
N ALA A 108 5.30 9.14 -7.52
CA ALA A 108 3.94 8.71 -7.84
C ALA A 108 3.88 7.98 -9.18
N THR A 109 2.91 7.09 -9.37
CA THR A 109 2.66 6.41 -10.67
C THR A 109 2.47 7.42 -11.81
N SER A 110 1.93 8.60 -11.51
CA SER A 110 1.77 9.72 -12.44
C SER A 110 3.06 10.53 -12.71
N GLY A 111 4.21 10.18 -12.11
CA GLY A 111 5.52 10.80 -12.33
C GLY A 111 5.88 11.93 -11.36
N GLY A 112 5.01 12.31 -10.42
CA GLY A 112 5.31 13.34 -9.41
C GLY A 112 6.32 12.84 -8.37
N ILE A 113 7.34 13.65 -8.05
CA ILE A 113 8.31 13.36 -6.98
C ILE A 113 7.59 13.49 -5.64
N LEU A 114 7.61 12.43 -4.84
CA LEU A 114 6.94 12.36 -3.54
C LEU A 114 7.92 12.41 -2.35
N MET A 115 9.18 12.04 -2.57
CA MET A 115 10.21 11.98 -1.53
C MET A 115 11.33 12.99 -1.81
N LYS A 116 11.68 13.76 -0.80
CA LYS A 116 12.85 14.65 -0.84
C LYS A 116 14.14 13.82 -0.67
N GLN A 117 15.26 14.28 -1.21
CA GLN A 117 16.52 13.55 -1.12
C GLN A 117 16.99 13.35 0.34
N SER A 118 16.73 14.32 1.24
CA SER A 118 17.02 14.19 2.67
C SER A 118 16.24 13.02 3.30
N ALA A 119 15.01 12.80 2.88
CA ALA A 119 14.19 11.70 3.38
C ALA A 119 14.71 10.31 2.97
N LEU A 120 15.46 10.20 1.86
CA LEU A 120 16.05 8.92 1.43
C LEU A 120 17.08 8.41 2.44
N HIS A 121 17.88 9.30 3.04
CA HIS A 121 18.84 8.90 4.09
C HIS A 121 18.10 8.36 5.32
N ALA A 122 17.11 9.10 5.83
CA ALA A 122 16.32 8.64 6.97
C ALA A 122 15.54 7.35 6.67
N LEU A 123 15.03 7.21 5.43
CA LEU A 123 14.39 5.96 5.01
C LEU A 123 15.38 4.78 5.07
N LYS A 124 16.61 4.94 4.55
CA LYS A 124 17.62 3.85 4.51
C LYS A 124 18.12 3.47 5.90
N TYR A 125 18.41 4.45 6.75
CA TYR A 125 19.21 4.22 7.96
C TYR A 125 18.40 4.32 9.26
N GLU A 126 17.25 4.99 9.25
CA GLU A 126 16.41 5.12 10.44
C GLU A 126 15.15 4.24 10.36
N LEU A 127 14.42 4.31 9.24
CA LEU A 127 13.13 3.66 9.11
C LEU A 127 13.23 2.23 8.60
N ALA A 128 14.03 1.95 7.57
CA ALA A 128 14.17 0.59 7.05
C ALA A 128 14.56 -0.43 8.12
N PRO A 129 15.49 -0.14 9.07
CA PRO A 129 15.82 -1.08 10.14
C PRO A 129 14.65 -1.47 11.05
N ALA A 130 13.57 -0.68 11.08
CA ALA A 130 12.35 -0.99 11.83
C ALA A 130 11.33 -1.82 11.05
N ALA A 131 11.61 -2.14 9.78
CA ALA A 131 10.73 -2.93 8.93
C ALA A 131 11.18 -4.39 8.82
N ASP A 132 10.22 -5.32 8.70
CA ASP A 132 10.48 -6.74 8.47
C ASP A 132 10.72 -7.05 6.98
N ILE A 133 10.09 -6.24 6.11
CA ILE A 133 10.24 -6.33 4.65
C ILE A 133 10.15 -4.96 4.00
N ILE A 134 10.97 -4.72 2.96
CA ILE A 134 10.82 -3.59 2.03
C ILE A 134 10.39 -4.07 0.65
N THR A 135 9.56 -3.25 -0.05
CA THR A 135 8.95 -3.65 -1.32
C THR A 135 9.24 -2.66 -2.47
N PRO A 136 10.52 -2.36 -2.80
CA PRO A 136 10.84 -1.44 -3.88
C PRO A 136 10.41 -1.97 -5.24
N ASN A 137 9.96 -1.08 -6.13
CA ASN A 137 9.92 -1.36 -7.56
C ASN A 137 11.34 -1.28 -8.16
N VAL A 138 11.50 -1.62 -9.46
CA VAL A 138 12.83 -1.61 -10.11
C VAL A 138 13.54 -0.27 -9.96
N ARG A 139 12.84 0.86 -10.17
CA ARG A 139 13.43 2.20 -10.09
C ARG A 139 13.84 2.55 -8.66
N GLU A 140 13.03 2.23 -7.69
CA GLU A 140 13.34 2.40 -6.26
C GLU A 140 14.50 1.51 -5.85
N ALA A 141 14.55 0.26 -6.32
CA ALA A 141 15.66 -0.65 -6.09
C ALA A 141 16.96 -0.17 -6.73
N GLU A 142 16.93 0.43 -7.92
CA GLU A 142 18.10 1.09 -8.55
C GLU A 142 18.67 2.19 -7.66
N VAL A 143 17.79 3.02 -7.07
CA VAL A 143 18.20 4.10 -6.16
C VAL A 143 18.78 3.53 -4.86
N LEU A 144 18.10 2.55 -4.25
CA LEU A 144 18.54 1.94 -2.99
C LEU A 144 19.86 1.18 -3.15
N ALA A 145 20.01 0.42 -4.24
CA ALA A 145 21.20 -0.35 -4.53
C ALA A 145 22.30 0.44 -5.24
N GLU A 146 22.03 1.66 -5.68
CA GLU A 146 22.97 2.50 -6.45
C GLU A 146 23.56 1.73 -7.65
N MET A 147 22.68 1.06 -8.40
CA MET A 147 23.02 0.31 -9.62
C MET A 147 21.86 0.26 -10.59
N LYS A 148 22.16 0.03 -11.88
CA LYS A 148 21.13 -0.18 -12.90
C LYS A 148 20.63 -1.63 -12.89
N ILE A 149 19.33 -1.78 -13.15
CA ILE A 149 18.64 -3.07 -13.18
C ILE A 149 18.00 -3.24 -14.55
N SER A 150 18.51 -4.19 -15.33
CA SER A 150 18.03 -4.52 -16.68
C SER A 150 17.62 -5.99 -16.84
N SER A 151 17.89 -6.82 -15.86
CA SER A 151 17.66 -8.26 -15.89
C SER A 151 17.25 -8.81 -14.53
N LEU A 152 16.75 -10.05 -14.49
CA LEU A 152 16.49 -10.76 -13.24
C LEU A 152 17.77 -10.99 -12.43
N ALA A 153 18.92 -11.16 -13.11
CA ALA A 153 20.22 -11.26 -12.44
C ALA A 153 20.58 -9.96 -11.73
N ASP A 154 20.34 -8.80 -12.37
CA ASP A 154 20.54 -7.49 -11.74
C ASP A 154 19.59 -7.28 -10.56
N MET A 155 18.33 -7.73 -10.65
CA MET A 155 17.40 -7.67 -9.50
C MET A 155 17.93 -8.47 -8.30
N ARG A 156 18.46 -9.68 -8.53
CA ARG A 156 19.07 -10.47 -7.44
C ARG A 156 20.31 -9.77 -6.86
N ALA A 157 21.17 -9.23 -7.73
CA ALA A 157 22.36 -8.47 -7.29
C ALA A 157 21.96 -7.22 -6.49
N ALA A 158 20.92 -6.50 -6.91
CA ALA A 158 20.39 -5.35 -6.20
C ALA A 158 19.84 -5.75 -4.82
N ALA A 159 19.07 -6.84 -4.72
CA ALA A 159 18.55 -7.32 -3.45
C ALA A 159 19.70 -7.67 -2.47
N VAL A 160 20.76 -8.36 -2.93
CA VAL A 160 21.96 -8.62 -2.11
C VAL A 160 22.64 -7.33 -1.68
N LYS A 161 22.73 -6.33 -2.58
CA LYS A 161 23.36 -5.05 -2.24
C LYS A 161 22.53 -4.27 -1.21
N ILE A 162 21.20 -4.27 -1.33
CA ILE A 162 20.30 -3.67 -0.35
C ILE A 162 20.40 -4.37 1.01
N SER A 163 20.56 -5.70 1.05
CA SER A 163 20.71 -6.45 2.30
C SER A 163 21.97 -6.12 3.11
N GLN A 164 22.93 -5.40 2.53
CA GLN A 164 24.11 -4.95 3.26
C GLN A 164 23.81 -3.87 4.31
N PHE A 165 22.72 -3.10 4.12
CA PHE A 165 22.29 -2.08 5.07
C PHE A 165 20.90 -2.34 5.67
N PHE A 166 20.16 -3.31 5.12
CA PHE A 166 18.83 -3.66 5.58
C PHE A 166 18.77 -5.14 6.00
N GLY A 167 18.47 -5.38 7.27
CA GLY A 167 18.47 -6.74 7.84
C GLY A 167 17.21 -7.55 7.60
N GLY A 168 16.14 -6.96 7.06
CA GLY A 168 14.88 -7.62 6.74
C GLY A 168 14.85 -8.21 5.33
N ALA A 169 13.69 -8.67 4.92
CA ALA A 169 13.48 -9.23 3.58
C ALA A 169 13.29 -8.14 2.52
N ILE A 170 13.72 -8.40 1.29
CA ILE A 170 13.65 -7.46 0.18
C ILE A 170 12.82 -8.07 -0.96
N LEU A 171 11.69 -7.43 -1.30
CA LEU A 171 10.87 -7.79 -2.45
C LEU A 171 11.03 -6.76 -3.55
N ILE A 172 11.79 -7.07 -4.60
CA ILE A 172 11.88 -6.22 -5.79
C ILE A 172 10.75 -6.55 -6.76
N LYS A 173 9.88 -5.56 -7.01
CA LYS A 173 8.73 -5.64 -7.92
C LYS A 173 9.21 -5.45 -9.36
N GLY A 174 9.22 -6.50 -10.17
CA GLY A 174 9.76 -6.47 -11.54
C GLY A 174 8.72 -6.36 -12.65
N GLY A 175 7.49 -5.98 -12.35
CA GLY A 175 6.43 -5.80 -13.34
C GLY A 175 6.80 -4.87 -14.50
N ASP A 176 7.67 -3.89 -14.25
CA ASP A 176 8.11 -2.88 -15.23
C ASP A 176 9.41 -3.29 -15.98
N LEU A 177 10.05 -4.40 -15.62
CA LEU A 177 11.38 -4.75 -16.13
C LEU A 177 11.40 -5.01 -17.65
N THR A 178 10.28 -5.40 -18.27
CA THR A 178 10.17 -5.73 -19.69
C THR A 178 9.32 -4.76 -20.49
N ALA A 179 8.80 -3.73 -19.86
CA ALA A 179 8.17 -2.61 -20.53
C ALA A 179 9.27 -1.57 -20.81
N ALA A 180 9.82 -1.56 -22.01
CA ALA A 180 10.15 -0.28 -22.61
C ALA A 180 8.88 0.54 -22.45
N SER A 181 8.87 1.45 -21.46
CA SER A 181 7.75 2.19 -20.96
C SER A 181 6.72 2.49 -22.06
N ALA A 182 5.63 1.72 -22.11
CA ALA A 182 4.38 2.31 -22.53
C ALA A 182 4.06 3.30 -21.42
N ALA A 183 4.70 4.47 -21.49
CA ALA A 183 4.46 5.58 -20.63
C ALA A 183 2.96 5.76 -20.55
N CYS A 184 2.38 5.59 -19.40
CA CYS A 184 1.10 6.17 -19.08
C CYS A 184 1.28 7.67 -19.36
N GLY A 185 0.97 8.10 -20.61
CA GLY A 185 0.94 9.44 -21.12
C GLY A 185 1.87 10.47 -20.48
N ALA A 186 3.18 10.27 -20.55
CA ALA A 186 4.07 11.40 -20.65
C ALA A 186 3.86 11.97 -22.06
N ALA A 187 2.74 12.68 -22.28
CA ALA A 187 2.81 13.79 -23.18
C ALA A 187 4.09 14.53 -22.79
N GLU A 188 5.00 14.67 -23.74
CA GLU A 188 6.12 15.58 -23.68
C GLU A 188 5.58 16.96 -23.25
N ALA A 189 5.37 17.13 -21.95
CA ALA A 189 5.39 18.43 -21.34
C ALA A 189 6.85 18.82 -21.47
N GLY A 190 7.14 19.57 -22.53
CA GLY A 190 8.42 20.22 -22.71
C GLY A 190 8.84 20.74 -21.37
N ALA A 191 10.12 20.56 -21.06
CA ALA A 191 10.78 21.11 -19.91
C ALA A 191 10.57 22.65 -19.88
N ALA A 192 9.41 23.07 -19.48
CA ALA A 192 9.17 24.38 -18.94
C ALA A 192 9.65 24.27 -17.50
N GLU A 193 10.80 24.87 -17.23
CA GLU A 193 11.21 25.26 -15.92
C GLU A 193 10.01 25.87 -15.20
N MET A 194 9.27 25.06 -14.47
CA MET A 194 8.25 25.53 -13.56
C MET A 194 8.96 26.07 -12.33
N ASN A 195 9.29 27.34 -12.46
CA ASN A 195 9.64 28.26 -11.41
C ASN A 195 8.65 28.06 -10.24
N THR A 196 9.07 27.39 -9.18
CA THR A 196 8.32 27.08 -7.97
C THR A 196 8.08 28.32 -7.09
N ALA A 197 7.85 29.47 -7.71
CA ALA A 197 7.52 30.72 -7.04
C ALA A 197 6.32 31.39 -7.74
N ARG A 198 5.15 30.76 -7.70
CA ARG A 198 3.88 31.48 -7.93
C ARG A 198 2.88 31.16 -6.82
N ASN A 199 2.98 32.00 -5.77
CA ASN A 199 1.88 32.59 -5.02
C ASN A 199 0.60 31.74 -4.93
N PHE A 200 0.53 30.84 -3.96
CA PHE A 200 -0.69 30.64 -3.25
C PHE A 200 -0.94 31.93 -2.46
N LYS A 201 -1.75 32.83 -3.00
CA LYS A 201 -2.41 33.84 -2.19
C LYS A 201 -3.24 33.07 -1.17
N ALA A 202 -2.76 33.03 0.06
CA ALA A 202 -3.56 32.69 1.20
C ALA A 202 -4.85 33.52 1.08
N PHE A 203 -6.00 32.89 1.21
CA PHE A 203 -7.23 33.56 1.55
C PHE A 203 -6.99 34.24 2.89
N GLY A 204 -6.59 35.50 2.85
CA GLY A 204 -6.46 36.34 4.02
C GLY A 204 -7.85 36.51 4.62
N HIS A 205 -8.01 36.03 5.82
CA HIS A 205 -9.03 36.54 6.70
C HIS A 205 -8.66 37.99 6.98
N GLU A 206 -9.39 38.92 6.36
CA GLU A 206 -9.43 40.28 6.83
C GLU A 206 -10.13 40.27 8.19
N THR A 207 -9.37 40.55 9.23
CA THR A 207 -9.89 40.87 10.56
C THR A 207 -10.47 42.26 10.49
N GLY A 208 -11.79 42.34 10.20
CA GLY A 208 -12.56 43.54 10.45
C GLY A 208 -12.91 43.61 11.93
N GLU A 209 -12.41 44.63 12.59
CA GLU A 209 -12.78 45.00 13.96
C GLU A 209 -14.24 45.43 14.07
N ASN A 210 -14.82 45.18 15.26
CA ASN A 210 -15.99 45.73 15.87
C ASN A 210 -17.35 45.10 15.57
N GLY A 211 -17.87 44.45 16.60
CA GLY A 211 -19.29 44.10 16.75
C GLY A 211 -19.50 43.23 17.98
N ALA A 212 -19.60 43.87 19.15
CA ALA A 212 -20.12 43.23 20.35
C ALA A 212 -21.52 42.68 20.09
N CYS A 213 -21.77 41.41 20.39
CA CYS A 213 -23.13 40.90 20.54
C CYS A 213 -23.21 40.02 21.78
N GLU A 214 -24.17 40.38 22.59
CA GLU A 214 -24.47 39.95 23.93
C GLU A 214 -24.90 38.47 24.02
N ASN A 215 -24.62 37.90 25.17
CA ASN A 215 -25.11 36.62 25.65
C ASN A 215 -26.65 36.55 25.63
N SER A 216 -27.21 35.49 25.04
CA SER A 216 -28.50 34.97 25.45
C SER A 216 -28.36 33.45 25.69
N ALA A 217 -28.42 33.11 26.96
CA ALA A 217 -28.60 31.75 27.44
C ALA A 217 -29.97 31.25 27.08
N GLY A 218 -30.07 30.21 26.29
CA GLY A 218 -31.30 29.47 26.01
C GLY A 218 -31.10 28.02 26.46
N SER A 219 -31.67 27.72 27.61
CA SER A 219 -31.87 26.36 28.12
C SER A 219 -32.84 25.61 27.23
N THR A 220 -32.49 24.44 26.76
CA THR A 220 -33.43 23.43 26.27
C THR A 220 -33.21 22.11 26.92
N GLU A 221 -34.29 21.64 27.44
CA GLU A 221 -34.60 20.47 28.25
C GLU A 221 -34.11 19.14 27.63
N GLY A 222 -33.79 18.23 28.53
CA GLY A 222 -33.47 16.85 28.21
C GLY A 222 -34.67 16.07 27.67
N ALA A 223 -34.45 15.31 26.64
CA ALA A 223 -35.33 14.22 26.22
C ALA A 223 -34.72 12.91 26.69
N ASN A 224 -35.30 12.38 27.79
CA ASN A 224 -35.16 11.01 28.22
C ASN A 224 -35.77 10.08 27.18
N PHE A 225 -35.00 9.19 26.59
CA PHE A 225 -35.52 7.95 26.01
C PHE A 225 -35.18 6.79 26.96
N ALA A 226 -36.21 6.40 27.70
CA ALA A 226 -36.23 5.19 28.52
C ALA A 226 -36.77 4.02 27.69
N ASP A 227 -36.10 2.91 27.80
CA ASP A 227 -36.53 1.50 27.76
C ASP A 227 -37.73 1.13 26.87
N GLU A 228 -37.44 0.31 25.82
CA GLU A 228 -38.33 -0.80 25.49
C GLU A 228 -37.54 -2.11 25.36
N ASN A 229 -38.02 -3.10 26.08
CA ASN A 229 -37.59 -4.45 26.28
C ASN A 229 -37.23 -5.20 25.01
N PHE A 230 -36.01 -5.73 24.92
CA PHE A 230 -35.67 -6.83 24.05
C PHE A 230 -35.38 -8.07 24.88
N THR A 231 -36.34 -8.99 24.94
CA THR A 231 -36.20 -10.30 25.55
C THR A 231 -35.27 -11.17 24.72
N SER A 232 -34.25 -11.68 25.38
CA SER A 232 -33.30 -12.68 24.87
C SER A 232 -33.98 -14.03 24.70
N GLU A 233 -34.35 -14.42 23.49
CA GLU A 233 -34.53 -15.85 23.16
C GLU A 233 -33.22 -16.39 22.61
N GLY A 234 -32.72 -17.43 23.29
CA GLY A 234 -31.44 -18.05 23.02
C GLY A 234 -31.44 -18.77 21.67
N VAL A 235 -30.57 -18.35 20.76
CA VAL A 235 -30.14 -19.16 19.63
C VAL A 235 -28.81 -19.80 19.99
N ASN A 236 -28.87 -21.09 20.24
CA ASN A 236 -27.75 -21.96 20.54
C ASN A 236 -26.95 -22.18 19.23
N LEU A 237 -25.94 -21.36 18.95
CA LEU A 237 -25.01 -21.54 17.82
C LEU A 237 -23.77 -22.31 18.30
N THR A 238 -23.93 -23.61 18.52
CA THR A 238 -22.79 -24.53 18.47
C THR A 238 -22.60 -24.99 17.02
N ALA A 239 -21.93 -24.18 16.24
CA ALA A 239 -21.27 -24.61 15.03
C ALA A 239 -19.91 -23.89 15.00
N SER A 240 -18.84 -24.67 15.17
CA SER A 240 -17.47 -24.26 14.95
C SER A 240 -17.32 -23.80 13.49
N ALA A 241 -17.55 -22.52 13.26
CA ALA A 241 -17.21 -21.89 12.00
C ALA A 241 -15.70 -21.68 11.99
N GLU A 242 -14.97 -22.61 11.39
CA GLU A 242 -13.60 -22.34 10.93
C GLU A 242 -13.65 -21.07 10.07
N PRO A 243 -12.70 -20.13 10.27
CA PRO A 243 -12.65 -18.90 9.49
C PRO A 243 -12.62 -19.25 8.00
N LEU A 244 -13.49 -18.65 7.21
CA LEU A 244 -13.56 -18.81 5.74
C LEU A 244 -12.22 -18.55 5.03
N PHE A 245 -11.27 -17.93 5.74
CA PHE A 245 -9.90 -17.67 5.31
C PHE A 245 -9.06 -18.96 5.19
N GLU A 246 -9.26 -19.96 6.09
CA GLU A 246 -8.52 -21.22 6.04
C GLU A 246 -9.02 -22.17 4.92
N ARG A 247 -10.29 -22.08 4.53
CA ARG A 247 -10.83 -22.93 3.46
C ARG A 247 -10.30 -22.64 2.05
N ASN A 248 -9.82 -21.42 1.81
CA ASN A 248 -9.25 -21.04 0.50
C ASN A 248 -7.72 -21.12 0.47
N LEU A 249 -7.07 -21.45 1.59
CA LEU A 249 -5.59 -21.56 1.70
C LEU A 249 -5.11 -23.02 1.68
N SER A 250 -5.99 -24.01 1.57
CA SER A 250 -5.58 -25.35 1.16
C SER A 250 -5.19 -25.29 -0.33
N ALA A 251 -4.13 -24.57 -0.63
CA ALA A 251 -3.46 -24.71 -1.90
C ALA A 251 -3.04 -26.18 -2.01
N ALA A 252 -3.64 -26.89 -2.95
CA ALA A 252 -3.07 -28.13 -3.44
C ALA A 252 -1.57 -27.90 -3.69
N PRO A 253 -0.70 -28.88 -3.42
CA PRO A 253 0.73 -28.71 -3.68
C PRO A 253 0.89 -28.31 -5.13
N LEU A 254 1.53 -27.14 -5.35
CA LEU A 254 1.83 -26.58 -6.66
C LEU A 254 2.97 -27.40 -7.29
N ASP A 255 2.73 -28.67 -7.59
CA ASP A 255 3.63 -29.54 -8.31
C ASP A 255 2.98 -29.97 -9.63
N ASP A 256 2.83 -29.02 -10.54
CA ASP A 256 2.41 -29.27 -11.92
C ASP A 256 3.45 -28.85 -12.97
N GLY A 257 4.72 -29.00 -12.64
CA GLY A 257 5.79 -29.16 -13.65
C GLY A 257 6.11 -27.93 -14.51
N PHE A 258 5.70 -26.71 -14.15
CA PHE A 258 6.19 -25.51 -14.82
C PHE A 258 7.63 -25.22 -14.39
N LYS A 259 8.59 -25.77 -15.12
CA LYS A 259 9.98 -25.31 -15.08
C LYS A 259 10.10 -24.19 -16.10
N PRO A 260 10.55 -22.97 -15.73
CA PRO A 260 10.82 -21.91 -16.70
C PRO A 260 12.08 -22.20 -17.55
N SER A 261 12.59 -23.42 -17.51
CA SER A 261 13.71 -23.92 -18.33
C SER A 261 13.28 -24.61 -19.63
N GLY A 262 11.99 -24.55 -20.01
CA GLY A 262 11.53 -24.98 -21.32
C GLY A 262 11.77 -23.88 -22.35
N GLU A 263 12.44 -24.21 -23.47
CA GLU A 263 12.51 -23.38 -24.67
C GLU A 263 11.10 -22.91 -25.01
N GLY A 264 10.79 -21.59 -24.88
CA GLY A 264 9.52 -21.01 -25.31
C GLY A 264 8.77 -20.11 -24.31
N VAL A 265 9.21 -19.97 -23.05
CA VAL A 265 8.55 -19.03 -22.13
C VAL A 265 9.02 -17.61 -22.43
N ASP A 266 8.18 -16.82 -23.05
CA ASP A 266 8.45 -15.40 -23.29
C ASP A 266 8.32 -14.58 -22.00
N LEU A 267 9.44 -14.36 -21.32
CA LEU A 267 9.53 -13.56 -20.07
C LEU A 267 9.00 -12.13 -20.26
N ARG A 268 8.89 -11.65 -21.52
CA ARG A 268 8.35 -10.30 -21.81
C ARG A 268 6.87 -10.18 -21.42
N ASN A 269 6.15 -11.30 -21.43
CA ASN A 269 4.73 -11.36 -21.07
C ASN A 269 4.48 -11.72 -19.59
N LEU A 270 5.56 -11.81 -18.77
CA LEU A 270 5.47 -12.12 -17.36
C LEU A 270 5.85 -10.92 -16.50
N ALA A 271 5.08 -10.71 -15.44
CA ALA A 271 5.46 -9.88 -14.31
C ALA A 271 6.21 -10.76 -13.31
N VAL A 272 7.50 -10.48 -13.10
CA VAL A 272 8.36 -11.29 -12.21
C VAL A 272 8.77 -10.43 -11.02
N ASP A 273 8.49 -10.91 -9.80
CA ASP A 273 8.97 -10.28 -8.57
C ASP A 273 9.99 -11.22 -7.92
N ILE A 274 11.00 -10.66 -7.25
CA ILE A 274 12.05 -11.40 -6.57
C ILE A 274 12.05 -11.03 -5.09
N LEU A 275 11.82 -12.03 -4.23
CA LEU A 275 11.99 -11.90 -2.78
C LEU A 275 13.35 -12.49 -2.39
N TYR A 276 14.12 -11.72 -1.64
CA TYR A 276 15.34 -12.17 -0.96
C TYR A 276 15.09 -12.17 0.55
N GLU A 277 15.23 -13.33 1.15
CA GLU A 277 15.02 -13.54 2.58
C GLU A 277 16.07 -14.52 3.12
N ASN A 278 16.84 -14.13 4.14
CA ASN A 278 17.80 -15.00 4.83
C ASN A 278 18.77 -15.74 3.89
N GLY A 279 19.29 -15.07 2.86
CA GLY A 279 20.21 -15.66 1.89
C GLY A 279 19.53 -16.46 0.77
N LYS A 280 18.21 -16.61 0.78
CA LYS A 280 17.44 -17.36 -0.23
C LYS A 280 16.68 -16.43 -1.15
N PHE A 281 16.51 -16.85 -2.40
CA PHE A 281 15.67 -16.17 -3.38
C PHE A 281 14.41 -16.96 -3.65
N TYR A 282 13.30 -16.24 -3.78
CA TYR A 282 12.02 -16.74 -4.25
C TYR A 282 11.58 -15.87 -5.43
N GLU A 283 11.16 -16.51 -6.51
CA GLU A 283 10.73 -15.83 -7.72
C GLU A 283 9.22 -16.06 -7.94
N PHE A 284 8.49 -15.00 -8.19
CA PHE A 284 7.04 -15.03 -8.37
C PHE A 284 6.70 -14.61 -9.78
N PHE A 285 6.20 -15.55 -10.56
CA PHE A 285 5.83 -15.32 -11.96
C PHE A 285 4.31 -15.20 -12.08
N ALA A 286 3.85 -14.23 -12.85
CA ALA A 286 2.45 -14.12 -13.26
C ALA A 286 2.35 -13.54 -14.67
N PRO A 287 1.37 -13.94 -15.50
CA PRO A 287 1.11 -13.29 -16.76
C PRO A 287 0.81 -11.81 -16.56
N LYS A 288 1.36 -10.95 -17.42
CA LYS A 288 1.04 -9.52 -17.41
C LYS A 288 -0.40 -9.30 -17.81
N ILE A 289 -1.05 -8.34 -17.15
CA ILE A 289 -2.35 -7.83 -17.56
C ILE A 289 -2.13 -6.52 -18.30
N SER A 290 -2.61 -6.47 -19.54
CA SER A 290 -2.55 -5.26 -20.34
C SER A 290 -3.66 -4.31 -19.91
N THR A 291 -3.33 -3.36 -19.05
CA THR A 291 -4.26 -2.33 -18.57
C THR A 291 -3.54 -1.00 -18.40
N ARG A 292 -4.28 0.11 -18.52
CA ARG A 292 -3.81 1.45 -18.18
C ARG A 292 -4.09 1.81 -16.71
N ASN A 293 -4.89 0.98 -16.02
CA ASN A 293 -5.31 1.21 -14.66
C ASN A 293 -4.32 0.53 -13.71
N THR A 294 -3.19 1.17 -13.46
CA THR A 294 -2.11 0.64 -12.61
C THR A 294 -1.87 1.48 -11.35
N HIS A 295 -2.64 2.58 -11.18
CA HIS A 295 -2.49 3.46 -10.04
C HIS A 295 -2.88 2.75 -8.73
N GLY A 296 -1.97 2.78 -7.75
CA GLY A 296 -2.15 2.14 -6.46
C GLY A 296 -1.69 0.67 -6.37
N THR A 297 -1.17 0.08 -7.47
CA THR A 297 -0.67 -1.31 -7.48
C THR A 297 0.35 -1.59 -6.37
N GLY A 298 1.34 -0.70 -6.18
CA GLY A 298 2.37 -0.83 -5.13
C GLY A 298 1.77 -0.80 -3.73
N CYS A 299 0.94 0.22 -3.44
CA CYS A 299 0.25 0.35 -2.15
C CYS A 299 -0.63 -0.87 -1.85
N THR A 300 -1.37 -1.36 -2.85
CA THR A 300 -2.20 -2.56 -2.71
C THR A 300 -1.37 -3.80 -2.42
N LEU A 301 -0.25 -4.00 -3.13
CA LEU A 301 0.64 -5.15 -2.90
C LEU A 301 1.18 -5.15 -1.47
N SER A 302 1.75 -4.04 -1.02
CA SER A 302 2.35 -3.92 0.31
C SER A 302 1.31 -4.05 1.43
N SER A 303 0.09 -3.52 1.25
CA SER A 303 -1.01 -3.68 2.19
C SER A 303 -1.54 -5.12 2.24
N ALA A 304 -1.63 -5.80 1.09
CA ALA A 304 -2.03 -7.21 1.05
C ALA A 304 -0.98 -8.13 1.71
N ILE A 305 0.33 -7.82 1.56
CA ILE A 305 1.40 -8.51 2.31
C ILE A 305 1.21 -8.31 3.82
N ALA A 306 0.96 -7.08 4.28
CA ALA A 306 0.72 -6.80 5.70
C ALA A 306 -0.50 -7.58 6.23
N CYS A 307 -1.59 -7.65 5.46
CA CYS A 307 -2.76 -8.45 5.81
C CYS A 307 -2.41 -9.94 5.93
N ALA A 308 -1.66 -10.49 4.98
CA ALA A 308 -1.29 -11.89 4.96
C ALA A 308 -0.35 -12.25 6.12
N LEU A 309 0.61 -11.38 6.45
CA LEU A 309 1.49 -11.55 7.62
C LEU A 309 0.69 -11.51 8.93
N ALA A 310 -0.25 -10.57 9.07
CA ALA A 310 -1.14 -10.50 10.23
C ALA A 310 -2.01 -11.77 10.35
N ALA A 311 -2.35 -12.40 9.25
CA ALA A 311 -3.06 -13.69 9.24
C ALA A 311 -2.17 -14.88 9.61
N GLY A 312 -0.85 -14.69 9.72
CA GLY A 312 0.12 -15.73 10.11
C GLY A 312 0.75 -16.49 8.95
N LEU A 313 0.63 -16.01 7.71
CA LEU A 313 1.32 -16.62 6.58
C LEU A 313 2.83 -16.39 6.67
N SER A 314 3.60 -17.37 6.13
CA SER A 314 5.03 -17.15 5.89
C SER A 314 5.24 -16.05 4.84
N LEU A 315 6.39 -15.40 4.84
CA LEU A 315 6.64 -14.28 3.95
C LEU A 315 6.53 -14.65 2.45
N PRO A 316 7.07 -15.79 1.95
CA PRO A 316 6.85 -16.19 0.57
C PRO A 316 5.36 -16.42 0.24
N ALA A 317 4.59 -17.01 1.16
CA ALA A 317 3.17 -17.21 0.97
C ALA A 317 2.39 -15.88 1.00
N ALA A 318 2.79 -14.94 1.84
CA ALA A 318 2.20 -13.60 1.90
C ALA A 318 2.44 -12.82 0.58
N VAL A 319 3.63 -12.90 0.02
CA VAL A 319 3.95 -12.29 -1.29
C VAL A 319 3.15 -12.92 -2.42
N ALA A 320 3.06 -14.26 -2.46
CA ALA A 320 2.24 -14.95 -3.47
C ALA A 320 0.77 -14.54 -3.39
N HIS A 321 0.19 -14.53 -2.17
CA HIS A 321 -1.18 -14.08 -1.93
C HIS A 321 -1.39 -12.64 -2.42
N ALA A 322 -0.50 -11.73 -2.03
CA ALA A 322 -0.59 -10.32 -2.41
C ALA A 322 -0.48 -10.11 -3.93
N LYS A 323 0.42 -10.85 -4.59
CA LYS A 323 0.55 -10.82 -6.06
C LYS A 323 -0.73 -11.30 -6.75
N GLY A 324 -1.36 -12.37 -6.26
CA GLY A 324 -2.65 -12.87 -6.75
C GLY A 324 -3.77 -11.85 -6.55
N PHE A 325 -3.82 -11.23 -5.38
CA PHE A 325 -4.81 -10.18 -5.10
C PHE A 325 -4.67 -8.99 -6.06
N VAL A 326 -3.45 -8.45 -6.22
CA VAL A 326 -3.18 -7.33 -7.14
C VAL A 326 -3.53 -7.70 -8.58
N ARG A 327 -3.19 -8.92 -9.01
CA ARG A 327 -3.51 -9.38 -10.36
C ARG A 327 -5.01 -9.41 -10.63
N ARG A 328 -5.81 -9.88 -9.68
CA ARG A 328 -7.27 -9.82 -9.78
C ARG A 328 -7.77 -8.39 -9.82
N ALA A 329 -7.28 -7.53 -8.91
CA ALA A 329 -7.63 -6.12 -8.88
C ALA A 329 -7.34 -5.39 -10.21
N LEU A 330 -6.23 -5.73 -10.88
CA LEU A 330 -5.89 -5.22 -12.20
C LEU A 330 -6.87 -5.72 -13.29
N GLY A 331 -7.26 -6.99 -13.23
CA GLY A 331 -8.16 -7.60 -14.21
C GLY A 331 -9.60 -7.06 -14.16
N TRP A 332 -10.01 -6.57 -12.99
CA TRP A 332 -11.37 -6.03 -12.78
C TRP A 332 -11.44 -4.50 -12.88
N SER A 333 -10.29 -3.83 -13.01
CA SER A 333 -10.24 -2.38 -12.97
C SER A 333 -10.90 -1.73 -14.18
N GLU A 334 -11.84 -0.82 -13.89
CA GLU A 334 -12.48 0.03 -14.90
C GLU A 334 -11.76 1.38 -15.01
N GLN A 335 -11.90 2.04 -16.17
CA GLN A 335 -11.30 3.34 -16.40
C GLN A 335 -12.04 4.42 -15.61
N ILE A 336 -11.46 4.83 -14.48
CA ILE A 336 -11.95 5.95 -13.66
C ILE A 336 -11.05 7.16 -13.90
N GLY A 337 -11.64 8.26 -14.36
CA GLY A 337 -10.90 9.47 -14.71
C GLY A 337 -10.24 9.40 -16.09
N HIS A 338 -9.39 10.39 -16.42
CA HIS A 338 -8.83 10.59 -17.76
C HIS A 338 -7.33 10.27 -17.86
N GLY A 339 -6.69 9.91 -16.75
CA GLY A 339 -5.26 9.57 -16.67
C GLY A 339 -5.03 8.09 -16.40
N CYS A 340 -4.03 7.78 -15.59
CA CYS A 340 -3.78 6.44 -15.09
C CYS A 340 -4.87 6.07 -14.07
N GLY A 341 -5.77 5.15 -14.43
CA GLY A 341 -6.87 4.71 -13.58
C GLY A 341 -6.39 3.91 -12.37
N ALA A 342 -7.20 3.89 -11.32
CA ALA A 342 -6.95 3.08 -10.14
C ALA A 342 -7.31 1.61 -10.38
N ILE A 343 -6.66 0.71 -9.65
CA ILE A 343 -7.07 -0.70 -9.63
C ILE A 343 -8.33 -0.88 -8.80
N ASP A 344 -9.11 -1.91 -9.12
CA ASP A 344 -10.34 -2.21 -8.40
C ASP A 344 -10.07 -3.14 -7.20
N HIS A 345 -10.56 -2.74 -6.02
CA HIS A 345 -10.46 -3.51 -4.79
C HIS A 345 -11.77 -4.23 -4.44
N TYR A 346 -12.85 -3.98 -5.18
CA TYR A 346 -14.20 -4.44 -4.85
C TYR A 346 -14.51 -5.84 -5.39
N PHE A 347 -13.65 -6.43 -6.20
CA PHE A 347 -13.85 -7.79 -6.75
C PHE A 347 -14.05 -8.87 -5.67
N THR A 348 -13.74 -8.57 -4.40
CA THR A 348 -13.96 -9.47 -3.26
C THR A 348 -15.27 -9.21 -2.52
N VAL A 349 -15.96 -8.12 -2.85
CA VAL A 349 -17.20 -7.69 -2.20
C VAL A 349 -18.38 -8.15 -3.04
N GLN A 350 -19.37 -8.82 -2.42
CA GLN A 350 -20.62 -9.12 -3.11
C GLN A 350 -21.33 -7.80 -3.42
N ASP A 351 -21.83 -7.69 -4.65
CA ASP A 351 -22.61 -6.53 -5.06
C ASP A 351 -23.89 -6.43 -4.21
N PRO A 352 -24.05 -5.38 -3.38
CA PRO A 352 -25.24 -5.20 -2.55
C PRO A 352 -26.49 -4.92 -3.39
N PHE A 353 -26.33 -4.58 -4.68
CA PHE A 353 -27.45 -4.27 -5.60
C PHE A 353 -27.78 -5.41 -6.57
N GLY A 354 -27.09 -6.54 -6.50
CA GLY A 354 -27.42 -7.79 -7.24
C GLY A 354 -27.00 -7.76 -8.72
N THR A 355 -26.04 -6.95 -9.11
CA THR A 355 -25.43 -7.02 -10.43
C THR A 355 -24.38 -8.14 -10.41
N ASP A 356 -24.71 -9.30 -11.03
CA ASP A 356 -23.83 -10.47 -11.08
C ASP A 356 -22.53 -10.16 -11.82
N PHE A 357 -21.44 -10.06 -11.08
CA PHE A 357 -20.10 -9.99 -11.63
C PHE A 357 -19.56 -11.39 -11.92
N ASN A 358 -19.68 -11.83 -13.16
CA ASN A 358 -19.11 -13.10 -13.65
C ASN A 358 -17.70 -12.87 -14.19
N GLY A 359 -16.68 -12.95 -13.33
CA GLY A 359 -15.27 -12.95 -13.72
C GLY A 359 -14.54 -14.16 -13.17
N SER A 360 -14.35 -15.19 -13.97
CA SER A 360 -13.44 -16.28 -13.65
C SER A 360 -12.02 -15.88 -14.05
N CYS A 361 -11.18 -15.53 -13.07
CA CYS A 361 -9.73 -15.47 -13.27
C CYS A 361 -9.12 -16.59 -12.42
N ALA A 362 -8.80 -17.70 -13.04
CA ALA A 362 -8.01 -18.76 -12.41
C ALA A 362 -6.58 -18.24 -12.27
N ASP A 363 -6.20 -17.86 -11.06
CA ASP A 363 -4.88 -17.29 -10.79
C ASP A 363 -3.93 -18.39 -10.34
N GLU A 364 -3.12 -18.85 -11.27
CA GLU A 364 -1.95 -19.67 -10.95
C GLU A 364 -0.72 -18.77 -10.76
N ILE A 365 -0.34 -18.55 -9.49
CA ILE A 365 0.93 -17.93 -9.16
C ILE A 365 1.90 -19.04 -8.79
N LYS A 366 3.00 -19.12 -9.52
CA LYS A 366 4.05 -20.12 -9.28
C LYS A 366 5.22 -19.48 -8.52
N ILE A 367 5.64 -20.17 -7.45
CA ILE A 367 6.80 -19.82 -6.64
C ILE A 367 7.90 -20.83 -6.95
N ILE A 368 9.09 -20.32 -7.29
CA ILE A 368 10.29 -21.15 -7.45
C ILE A 368 11.31 -20.70 -6.41
N SER A 369 11.74 -21.61 -5.53
CA SER A 369 12.86 -21.38 -4.62
C SER A 369 14.16 -21.80 -5.31
N ARG A 370 15.21 -21.01 -5.14
CA ARG A 370 16.57 -21.34 -5.57
C ARG A 370 17.53 -21.12 -4.39
N ASP A 371 18.31 -22.14 -4.12
CA ASP A 371 19.38 -22.11 -3.11
C ASP A 371 20.60 -21.33 -3.61
#